data_821cccf001d51c46a69e9bbaaba1c89c
#
_entry.id   821cccf001d51c46a69e9bbaaba1c89c
#
_cell.length_a   1.000
_cell.length_b   1.000
_cell.length_c   1.000
_cell.angle_alpha   90.00
_cell.angle_beta   90.00
_cell.angle_gamma   90.00
#
_symmetry.space_group_name_H-M   'P 1'
#
loop_
_entity.id
_entity.type
_entity.pdbx_description
1 polymer ?
#
loop_
_entity_poly.entity_id
_entity_poly.type
_entity_poly.pdbx_seq_one_letter_code
_entity_poly.pdbx_strand_id
1 'polypeptide(L)'
;MDTLKSPYAPEFDRLLGKLAQHTGNPDTKANQRLLQTIFRFIRGHASFEDAIKFNDVLPLPLKALFLDGWNVKLSSNKPVKNIDELAEAVVKYSDNTIKSPAEARQSFRKVIAFLSGFTTRNQLQESLSFLPSEFRSLLMKDPDLHYARPDTCVWLS
;
A
#
# COMPACT_ATOMS: atom_id res chain seq x y z
N MET A 1 12.99 8.10 12.00
CA MET A 1 11.86 8.65 11.26
C MET A 1 10.91 9.34 12.22
N ASP A 2 10.65 10.61 11.98
CA ASP A 2 9.90 11.45 12.92
C ASP A 2 8.42 11.20 12.96
N THR A 3 7.90 10.38 12.04
CA THR A 3 6.49 10.01 12.00
C THR A 3 5.99 9.47 13.34
N LEU A 4 6.84 8.74 14.06
CA LEU A 4 6.50 8.16 15.36
C LEU A 4 6.41 9.18 16.48
N LYS A 5 6.91 10.39 16.26
CA LYS A 5 6.86 11.49 17.23
C LYS A 5 5.72 12.47 16.94
N SER A 6 4.95 12.22 15.88
CA SER A 6 3.83 13.07 15.48
C SER A 6 2.63 12.87 16.42
N PRO A 7 1.64 13.78 16.40
CA PRO A 7 0.38 13.56 17.12
C PRO A 7 -0.37 12.30 16.70
N TYR A 8 -0.01 11.74 15.54
CA TYR A 8 -0.65 10.54 15.00
C TYR A 8 0.07 9.24 15.40
N ALA A 9 1.13 9.31 16.21
CA ALA A 9 1.93 8.13 16.55
C ALA A 9 1.11 6.98 17.18
N PRO A 10 0.22 7.22 18.16
CA PRO A 10 -0.57 6.13 18.73
C PRO A 10 -1.48 5.47 17.71
N GLU A 11 -2.07 6.24 16.82
CA GLU A 11 -2.93 5.72 15.76
C GLU A 11 -2.14 4.96 14.72
N PHE A 12 -0.95 5.45 14.38
CA PHE A 12 -0.05 4.76 13.46
C PHE A 12 0.35 3.40 14.01
N ASP A 13 0.70 3.31 15.29
CA ASP A 13 1.05 2.04 15.94
C ASP A 13 -0.13 1.05 15.91
N ARG A 14 -1.34 1.55 16.12
CA ARG A 14 -2.54 0.72 16.04
C ARG A 14 -2.73 0.17 14.62
N LEU A 15 -2.50 1.00 13.60
CA LEU A 15 -2.58 0.58 12.21
C LEU A 15 -1.54 -0.49 11.87
N LEU A 16 -0.32 -0.33 12.38
CA LEU A 16 0.73 -1.35 12.20
C LEU A 16 0.35 -2.66 12.88
N GLY A 17 -0.32 -2.61 14.03
CA GLY A 17 -0.85 -3.78 14.69
C GLY A 17 -1.90 -4.51 13.84
N LYS A 18 -2.75 -3.77 13.17
CA LYS A 18 -3.72 -4.34 12.23
C LYS A 18 -3.04 -4.97 11.02
N LEU A 19 -2.01 -4.31 10.50
CA LEU A 19 -1.22 -4.87 9.39
C LEU A 19 -0.58 -6.19 9.81
N ALA A 20 -0.09 -6.28 11.04
CA ALA A 20 0.52 -7.51 11.58
C ALA A 20 -0.43 -8.70 11.49
N GLN A 21 -1.74 -8.49 11.61
CA GLN A 21 -2.73 -9.56 11.48
C GLN A 21 -2.77 -10.11 10.05
N HIS A 22 -2.45 -9.28 9.06
CA HIS A 22 -2.41 -9.69 7.65
C HIS A 22 -1.07 -10.32 7.28
N THR A 23 0.03 -9.80 7.81
CA THR A 23 1.37 -10.30 7.47
C THR A 23 1.78 -11.51 8.30
N GLY A 24 1.18 -11.68 9.46
CA GLY A 24 1.59 -12.71 10.40
C GLY A 24 2.90 -12.39 11.11
N ASN A 25 3.43 -11.18 10.94
CA ASN A 25 4.68 -10.75 11.54
C ASN A 25 4.39 -9.71 12.63
N PRO A 26 4.73 -9.98 13.90
CA PRO A 26 4.48 -9.01 14.97
C PRO A 26 5.48 -7.85 15.02
N ASP A 27 6.55 -7.90 14.24
CA ASP A 27 7.58 -6.88 14.25
C ASP A 27 7.05 -5.58 13.62
N THR A 28 6.85 -4.56 14.45
CA THR A 28 6.32 -3.26 14.04
C THR A 28 7.21 -2.58 13.00
N LYS A 29 8.53 -2.64 13.20
CA LYS A 29 9.48 -2.02 12.27
C LYS A 29 9.46 -2.71 10.91
N ALA A 30 9.35 -4.03 10.91
CA ALA A 30 9.26 -4.79 9.66
C ALA A 30 8.00 -4.44 8.89
N ASN A 31 6.87 -4.30 9.58
CA ASN A 31 5.60 -3.92 8.93
C ASN A 31 5.65 -2.47 8.42
N GLN A 32 6.28 -1.57 9.14
CA GLN A 32 6.48 -0.21 8.66
C GLN A 32 7.32 -0.19 7.39
N ARG A 33 8.42 -0.94 7.37
CA ARG A 33 9.28 -1.04 6.18
C ARG A 33 8.52 -1.63 4.99
N LEU A 34 7.66 -2.60 5.25
CA LEU A 34 6.83 -3.18 4.20
C LEU A 34 5.90 -2.15 3.57
N LEU A 35 5.22 -1.35 4.39
CA LEU A 35 4.38 -0.26 3.89
C LEU A 35 5.19 0.73 3.08
N GLN A 36 6.35 1.15 3.58
CA GLN A 36 7.23 2.07 2.87
C GLN A 36 7.67 1.51 1.52
N THR A 37 7.99 0.23 1.46
CA THR A 37 8.37 -0.44 0.22
C THR A 37 7.26 -0.36 -0.82
N ILE A 38 6.05 -0.75 -0.43
CA ILE A 38 4.90 -0.75 -1.34
C ILE A 38 4.55 0.68 -1.76
N PHE A 39 4.59 1.64 -0.83
CA PHE A 39 4.31 3.03 -1.14
C PHE A 39 5.35 3.63 -2.09
N ARG A 40 6.63 3.31 -1.90
CA ARG A 40 7.68 3.75 -2.83
C ARG A 40 7.48 3.18 -4.22
N PHE A 41 7.10 1.91 -4.29
CA PHE A 41 6.78 1.30 -5.58
C PHE A 41 5.65 2.05 -6.28
N ILE A 42 4.56 2.32 -5.57
CA ILE A 42 3.41 3.02 -6.15
C ILE A 42 3.81 4.43 -6.61
N ARG A 43 4.55 5.17 -5.78
CA ARG A 43 5.00 6.51 -6.14
C ARG A 43 5.93 6.49 -7.36
N GLY A 44 6.72 5.43 -7.50
CA GLY A 44 7.70 5.32 -8.58
C GLY A 44 7.11 4.91 -9.92
N HIS A 45 5.99 4.21 -9.93
CA HIS A 45 5.45 3.60 -11.16
C HIS A 45 4.05 4.06 -11.53
N ALA A 46 3.30 4.64 -10.63
CA ALA A 46 2.01 5.25 -10.95
C ALA A 46 2.23 6.67 -11.49
N SER A 47 1.31 7.14 -12.33
CA SER A 47 1.27 8.56 -12.67
C SER A 47 1.01 9.37 -11.41
N PHE A 48 1.33 10.67 -11.46
CA PHE A 48 1.04 11.54 -10.31
C PHE A 48 -0.43 11.48 -9.93
N GLU A 49 -1.33 11.53 -10.91
CA GLU A 49 -2.77 11.47 -10.66
C GLU A 49 -3.17 10.15 -10.00
N ASP A 50 -2.65 9.03 -10.47
CA ASP A 50 -2.97 7.72 -9.91
C ASP A 50 -2.40 7.57 -8.49
N ALA A 51 -1.21 8.10 -8.25
CA ALA A 51 -0.63 8.08 -6.90
C ALA A 51 -1.47 8.90 -5.92
N ILE A 52 -1.99 10.04 -6.34
CA ILE A 52 -2.88 10.86 -5.50
C ILE A 52 -4.19 10.12 -5.22
N LYS A 53 -4.78 9.46 -6.22
CA LYS A 53 -5.97 8.64 -6.01
C LYS A 53 -5.73 7.55 -4.98
N PHE A 54 -4.58 6.90 -5.05
CA PHE A 54 -4.21 5.88 -4.07
C PHE A 54 -4.09 6.49 -2.67
N ASN A 55 -3.41 7.64 -2.56
CA ASN A 55 -3.26 8.32 -1.28
C ASN A 55 -4.62 8.68 -0.66
N ASP A 56 -5.59 9.05 -1.49
CA ASP A 56 -6.90 9.49 -1.01
C ASP A 56 -7.68 8.40 -0.26
N VAL A 57 -7.39 7.13 -0.51
CA VAL A 57 -8.08 6.03 0.18
C VAL A 57 -7.43 5.64 1.50
N LEU A 58 -6.29 6.22 1.83
CA LEU A 58 -5.54 5.87 3.03
C LEU A 58 -6.05 6.64 4.26
N PRO A 59 -6.03 6.03 5.45
CA PRO A 59 -6.25 6.79 6.69
C PRO A 59 -5.12 7.79 6.91
N LEU A 60 -5.38 8.84 7.68
CA LEU A 60 -4.49 9.99 7.79
C LEU A 60 -3.05 9.66 8.14
N PRO A 61 -2.74 8.79 9.12
CA PRO A 61 -1.34 8.46 9.39
C PRO A 61 -0.63 7.81 8.22
N LEU A 62 -1.35 7.03 7.41
CA LEU A 62 -0.77 6.39 6.23
C LEU A 62 -0.63 7.37 5.08
N LYS A 63 -1.51 8.37 4.97
CA LYS A 63 -1.32 9.46 4.01
C LYS A 63 -0.01 10.18 4.26
N ALA A 64 0.30 10.47 5.50
CA ALA A 64 1.56 11.11 5.87
C ALA A 64 2.75 10.25 5.49
N LEU A 65 2.68 8.95 5.76
CA LEU A 65 3.75 8.02 5.40
C LEU A 65 3.94 7.93 3.88
N PHE A 66 2.83 7.91 3.13
CA PHE A 66 2.87 7.83 1.67
C PHE A 66 3.57 9.04 1.06
N LEU A 67 3.33 10.23 1.62
CA LEU A 67 3.89 11.48 1.09
C LEU A 67 5.30 11.77 1.59
N ASP A 68 5.72 11.13 2.67
CA ASP A 68 7.00 11.41 3.31
C ASP A 68 8.17 11.12 2.37
N GLY A 69 9.00 12.14 2.12
CA GLY A 69 10.17 12.00 1.28
C GLY A 69 9.89 11.82 -0.21
N TRP A 70 8.65 12.02 -0.67
CA TRP A 70 8.30 11.84 -2.07
C TRP A 70 8.84 12.97 -2.93
N ASN A 71 9.71 12.63 -3.85
CA ASN A 71 10.22 13.56 -4.86
C ASN A 71 9.61 13.20 -6.21
N VAL A 72 8.59 13.94 -6.60
CA VAL A 72 7.83 13.68 -7.83
C VAL A 72 8.74 13.75 -9.07
N LYS A 73 9.76 14.61 -9.04
CA LYS A 73 10.69 14.76 -10.17
C LYS A 73 11.54 13.52 -10.41
N LEU A 74 11.77 12.71 -9.37
CA LEU A 74 12.56 11.49 -9.46
C LEU A 74 11.73 10.25 -9.79
N SER A 75 10.40 10.38 -9.83
CA SER A 75 9.52 9.27 -10.18
C SER A 75 9.65 8.96 -11.68
N SER A 76 9.81 7.69 -12.00
CA SER A 76 9.91 7.27 -13.41
C SER A 76 8.58 7.41 -14.14
N ASN A 77 7.46 7.30 -13.41
CA ASN A 77 6.10 7.32 -13.95
C ASN A 77 5.85 6.28 -15.04
N LYS A 78 6.69 5.25 -15.08
CA LYS A 78 6.56 4.17 -16.05
C LYS A 78 5.78 3.03 -15.41
N PRO A 79 4.56 2.75 -15.89
CA PRO A 79 3.79 1.64 -15.34
C PRO A 79 4.49 0.32 -15.59
N VAL A 80 4.36 -0.61 -14.65
CA VAL A 80 4.83 -1.97 -14.87
C VAL A 80 3.87 -2.68 -15.81
N LYS A 81 4.42 -3.52 -16.69
CA LYS A 81 3.64 -4.15 -17.77
C LYS A 81 2.96 -5.44 -17.34
N ASN A 82 3.55 -6.15 -16.39
CA ASN A 82 3.06 -7.45 -15.97
C ASN A 82 3.44 -7.74 -14.53
N ILE A 83 2.97 -8.88 -14.01
CA ILE A 83 3.20 -9.28 -12.62
C ILE A 83 4.69 -9.46 -12.33
N ASP A 84 5.44 -10.00 -13.26
CA ASP A 84 6.87 -10.25 -13.05
C ASP A 84 7.65 -8.95 -12.89
N GLU A 85 7.37 -7.94 -13.72
CA GLU A 85 8.00 -6.63 -13.58
C GLU A 85 7.61 -5.98 -12.25
N LEU A 86 6.35 -6.12 -11.85
CA LEU A 86 5.87 -5.59 -10.57
C LEU A 86 6.66 -6.23 -9.42
N ALA A 87 6.77 -7.55 -9.42
CA ALA A 87 7.44 -8.27 -8.35
C ALA A 87 8.92 -7.88 -8.27
N GLU A 88 9.59 -7.77 -9.42
CA GLU A 88 10.99 -7.34 -9.46
C GLU A 88 11.16 -5.93 -8.93
N ALA A 89 10.26 -5.02 -9.29
CA ALA A 89 10.32 -3.65 -8.82
C ALA A 89 10.12 -3.59 -7.29
N VAL A 90 9.18 -4.34 -6.75
CA VAL A 90 8.94 -4.38 -5.31
C VAL A 90 10.17 -4.91 -4.57
N VAL A 91 10.81 -5.97 -5.09
CA VAL A 91 12.05 -6.47 -4.51
C VAL A 91 13.12 -5.39 -4.48
N LYS A 92 13.24 -4.65 -5.58
CA LYS A 92 14.23 -3.56 -5.68
C LYS A 92 13.98 -2.46 -4.66
N TYR A 93 12.72 -2.04 -4.47
CA TYR A 93 12.39 -1.00 -3.51
C TYR A 93 12.50 -1.46 -2.05
N SER A 94 12.62 -2.76 -1.82
CA SER A 94 12.64 -3.31 -0.45
C SER A 94 13.99 -3.20 0.26
N ASP A 95 15.04 -2.76 -0.43
CA ASP A 95 16.40 -2.67 0.13
C ASP A 95 16.82 -4.01 0.78
N ASN A 96 16.65 -5.10 0.03
CA ASN A 96 17.01 -6.46 0.43
C ASN A 96 16.17 -7.06 1.56
N THR A 97 15.06 -6.43 1.94
CA THR A 97 14.17 -7.02 2.95
C THR A 97 13.23 -8.07 2.36
N ILE A 98 12.90 -7.93 1.07
CA ILE A 98 12.13 -8.93 0.33
C ILE A 98 13.10 -9.66 -0.60
N LYS A 99 13.15 -11.00 -0.49
CA LYS A 99 14.22 -11.79 -1.11
C LYS A 99 13.86 -12.42 -2.46
N SER A 100 12.57 -12.48 -2.79
CA SER A 100 12.15 -13.16 -4.01
C SER A 100 10.91 -12.50 -4.60
N PRO A 101 10.68 -12.67 -5.92
CA PRO A 101 9.45 -12.21 -6.56
C PRO A 101 8.19 -12.83 -5.95
N ALA A 102 8.23 -14.08 -5.54
CA ALA A 102 7.08 -14.73 -4.91
C ALA A 102 6.74 -14.07 -3.58
N GLU A 103 7.75 -13.76 -2.76
CA GLU A 103 7.56 -13.03 -1.51
C GLU A 103 7.02 -11.63 -1.78
N ALA A 104 7.51 -10.97 -2.82
CA ALA A 104 7.04 -9.63 -3.20
C ALA A 104 5.55 -9.64 -3.55
N ARG A 105 5.10 -10.60 -4.33
CA ARG A 105 3.69 -10.73 -4.69
C ARG A 105 2.81 -10.96 -3.47
N GLN A 106 3.24 -11.85 -2.58
CA GLN A 106 2.51 -12.14 -1.35
C GLN A 106 2.45 -10.91 -0.43
N SER A 107 3.55 -10.21 -0.29
CA SER A 107 3.62 -9.00 0.55
C SER A 107 2.70 -7.92 0.00
N PHE A 108 2.70 -7.71 -1.32
CA PHE A 108 1.82 -6.75 -1.96
C PHE A 108 0.35 -7.10 -1.70
N ARG A 109 0.00 -8.37 -1.89
CA ARG A 109 -1.36 -8.86 -1.65
C ARG A 109 -1.82 -8.61 -0.22
N LYS A 110 -0.95 -8.88 0.75
CA LYS A 110 -1.27 -8.70 2.17
C LYS A 110 -1.48 -7.22 2.52
N VAL A 111 -0.67 -6.34 1.95
CA VAL A 111 -0.84 -4.89 2.16
C VAL A 111 -2.16 -4.41 1.56
N ILE A 112 -2.51 -4.87 0.36
CA ILE A 112 -3.79 -4.47 -0.25
C ILE A 112 -4.98 -5.01 0.56
N ALA A 113 -4.90 -6.24 1.05
CA ALA A 113 -5.94 -6.78 1.92
C ALA A 113 -6.11 -5.93 3.19
N PHE A 114 -5.01 -5.52 3.80
CA PHE A 114 -5.04 -4.60 4.93
C PHE A 114 -5.71 -3.27 4.57
N LEU A 115 -5.34 -2.69 3.43
CA LEU A 115 -5.88 -1.39 3.02
C LEU A 115 -7.36 -1.46 2.65
N SER A 116 -7.85 -2.62 2.23
CA SER A 116 -9.26 -2.77 1.89
C SER A 116 -10.19 -2.42 3.06
N GLY A 117 -9.72 -2.59 4.29
CA GLY A 117 -10.49 -2.27 5.49
C GLY A 117 -10.80 -0.79 5.69
N PHE A 118 -10.16 0.10 4.91
CA PHE A 118 -10.33 1.55 5.04
C PHE A 118 -11.06 2.18 3.87
N THR A 119 -11.55 1.39 2.93
CA THR A 119 -12.12 1.91 1.70
C THR A 119 -13.26 1.01 1.19
N THR A 120 -13.95 1.47 0.17
CA THR A 120 -14.95 0.64 -0.52
C THR A 120 -14.29 -0.10 -1.68
N ARG A 121 -14.99 -1.14 -2.17
CA ARG A 121 -14.51 -1.90 -3.32
C ARG A 121 -14.24 -1.02 -4.53
N ASN A 122 -15.17 -0.12 -4.86
CA ASN A 122 -15.02 0.76 -6.02
C ASN A 122 -13.84 1.70 -5.88
N GLN A 123 -13.68 2.32 -4.71
CA GLN A 123 -12.56 3.23 -4.46
C GLN A 123 -11.23 2.51 -4.55
N LEU A 124 -11.12 1.32 -3.96
CA LEU A 124 -9.89 0.55 -4.03
C LEU A 124 -9.57 0.15 -5.47
N GLN A 125 -10.57 -0.32 -6.21
CA GLN A 125 -10.40 -0.72 -7.60
C GLN A 125 -9.91 0.44 -8.46
N GLU A 126 -10.48 1.63 -8.29
CA GLU A 126 -10.04 2.82 -9.02
C GLU A 126 -8.61 3.21 -8.64
N SER A 127 -8.28 3.15 -7.35
CA SER A 127 -6.93 3.53 -6.88
C SER A 127 -5.84 2.58 -7.39
N LEU A 128 -6.20 1.36 -7.78
CA LEU A 128 -5.26 0.35 -8.29
C LEU A 128 -5.28 0.23 -9.82
N SER A 129 -5.94 1.16 -10.52
CA SER A 129 -6.09 1.08 -11.97
C SER A 129 -4.77 1.13 -12.74
N PHE A 130 -3.70 1.64 -12.13
CA PHE A 130 -2.37 1.69 -12.74
C PHE A 130 -1.65 0.34 -12.74
N LEU A 131 -2.15 -0.66 -12.01
CA LEU A 131 -1.54 -1.99 -11.95
C LEU A 131 -1.87 -2.81 -13.21
N PRO A 132 -1.03 -3.78 -13.56
CA PRO A 132 -1.36 -4.72 -14.64
C PRO A 132 -2.72 -5.35 -14.39
N SER A 133 -3.56 -5.43 -15.43
CA SER A 133 -4.94 -5.88 -15.29
C SER A 133 -5.05 -7.28 -14.69
N GLU A 134 -4.14 -8.16 -15.05
CA GLU A 134 -4.09 -9.53 -14.53
C GLU A 134 -3.89 -9.55 -13.02
N PHE A 135 -2.93 -8.77 -12.54
CA PHE A 135 -2.64 -8.72 -11.11
C PHE A 135 -3.76 -8.03 -10.34
N ARG A 136 -4.31 -6.94 -10.89
CA ARG A 136 -5.45 -6.25 -10.30
C ARG A 136 -6.64 -7.19 -10.15
N SER A 137 -6.91 -8.00 -11.17
CA SER A 137 -7.98 -8.99 -11.12
C SER A 137 -7.76 -10.00 -10.00
N LEU A 138 -6.53 -10.48 -9.83
CA LEU A 138 -6.20 -11.40 -8.74
C LEU A 138 -6.38 -10.75 -7.38
N LEU A 139 -5.93 -9.50 -7.23
CA LEU A 139 -6.09 -8.78 -5.97
C LEU A 139 -7.57 -8.61 -5.60
N MET A 140 -8.41 -8.26 -6.55
CA MET A 140 -9.83 -8.00 -6.30
C MET A 140 -10.63 -9.26 -5.97
N LYS A 141 -10.07 -10.43 -6.24
CA LYS A 141 -10.68 -11.72 -5.91
C LYS A 141 -10.16 -12.31 -4.60
N ASP A 142 -9.21 -11.65 -3.96
CA ASP A 142 -8.61 -12.15 -2.73
C ASP A 142 -9.67 -12.24 -1.62
N PRO A 143 -9.87 -13.43 -1.00
CA PRO A 143 -10.87 -13.59 0.06
C PRO A 143 -10.52 -12.82 1.33
N ASP A 144 -9.27 -12.37 1.49
CA ASP A 144 -8.85 -11.60 2.65
C ASP A 144 -9.23 -10.11 2.55
N LEU A 145 -9.79 -9.67 1.43
CA LEU A 145 -10.29 -8.30 1.31
C LEU A 145 -11.60 -8.15 2.08
N HIS A 146 -11.60 -7.21 3.02
CA HIS A 146 -12.78 -6.88 3.84
C HIS A 146 -12.98 -5.37 3.78
N TYR A 147 -13.93 -4.95 2.98
CA TYR A 147 -14.15 -3.52 2.72
C TYR A 147 -14.88 -2.83 3.85
N ALA A 148 -14.61 -1.54 4.02
CA ALA A 148 -15.41 -0.69 4.86
C ALA A 148 -16.82 -0.59 4.28
N ARG A 149 -17.83 -0.52 5.16
CA ARG A 149 -19.21 -0.32 4.71
C ARG A 149 -19.39 1.13 4.27
N PRO A 150 -20.20 1.39 3.23
CA PRO A 150 -20.44 2.76 2.77
C PRO A 150 -20.91 3.69 3.89
N ASP A 151 -21.77 3.21 4.78
CA ASP A 151 -22.25 3.99 5.93
C ASP A 151 -21.13 4.30 6.92
N THR A 152 -20.16 3.40 7.07
CA THR A 152 -18.99 3.64 7.91
C THR A 152 -18.10 4.73 7.31
N CYS A 153 -17.98 4.76 5.99
CA CYS A 153 -17.17 5.77 5.31
C CYS A 153 -17.73 7.19 5.50
N VAL A 154 -19.04 7.33 5.63
CA VAL A 154 -19.70 8.62 5.85
C VAL A 154 -19.25 9.24 7.17
N TRP A 155 -19.01 8.43 8.18
CA TRP A 155 -18.59 8.90 9.49
C TRP A 155 -17.15 9.37 9.54
N LEU A 156 -16.35 8.95 8.59
CA LEU A 156 -14.94 9.28 8.55
C LEU A 156 -14.66 10.54 7.73
N SER A 157 -15.67 11.02 7.06
CA SER A 157 -15.55 12.20 6.21
C SER A 157 -15.72 13.51 6.98
#